data_6775991133961e6946649619e7680d52
#
_entry.id   6775991133961e6946649619e7680d52
#
_cell.length_a   1.000
_cell.length_b   1.000
_cell.length_c   1.000
_cell.angle_alpha   90.00
_cell.angle_beta   90.00
_cell.angle_gamma   90.00
#
_symmetry.space_group_name_H-M   'P 1'
#
loop_
_entity.id
_entity.type
_entity.pdbx_description
1 polymer ?
#
loop_
_entity_poly.entity_id
_entity_poly.type
_entity_poly.pdbx_seq_one_letter_code
_entity_poly.pdbx_strand_id
1 'polypeptide(L)'
;MTIEWNLILRLFVAGLLGGLIGFEREFRAKEAGVRTHFIVALGSSLFMIISQFAFSGQFDHARVAAQVVSGIGFIGAGVIIFQKNVVRGITTAAGLWVAAAIGLACGSGMYDISIAATLMTIICLETMHFITRKIGEKVFSVSITETDPEVLVSLAETFKKSGVDVDSMAITEGRAVFQIRSHQKDYLSLVKKILTLTKDLKVEIV
;
A
#
# COMPACT_ATOMS: atom_id res chain seq x y z
N MET A 1 -30.19 -32.31 8.24
CA MET A 1 -29.00 -31.42 8.30
C MET A 1 -29.48 -30.06 8.74
N THR A 2 -29.31 -29.74 10.01
CA THR A 2 -29.72 -28.41 10.53
C THR A 2 -28.68 -27.37 10.06
N ILE A 3 -29.16 -26.28 9.49
CA ILE A 3 -28.28 -25.18 9.07
C ILE A 3 -27.78 -24.48 10.33
N GLU A 4 -26.47 -24.48 10.54
CA GLU A 4 -25.82 -23.78 11.65
C GLU A 4 -25.67 -22.29 11.32
N TRP A 5 -26.76 -21.55 11.50
CA TRP A 5 -26.80 -20.11 11.19
C TRP A 5 -25.68 -19.31 11.85
N ASN A 6 -25.23 -19.72 13.02
CA ASN A 6 -24.12 -19.08 13.72
C ASN A 6 -22.80 -19.17 12.90
N LEU A 7 -22.52 -20.33 12.29
CA LEU A 7 -21.31 -20.50 11.47
C LEU A 7 -21.37 -19.66 10.19
N ILE A 8 -22.57 -19.57 9.58
CA ILE A 8 -22.77 -18.69 8.42
C ILE A 8 -22.57 -17.22 8.81
N LEU A 9 -23.06 -16.82 9.98
CA LEU A 9 -22.85 -15.47 10.50
C LEU A 9 -21.35 -15.15 10.69
N ARG A 10 -20.55 -16.10 11.19
CA ARG A 10 -19.09 -15.93 11.32
C ARG A 10 -18.42 -15.63 9.98
N LEU A 11 -18.80 -16.35 8.93
CA LEU A 11 -18.29 -16.12 7.57
C LEU A 11 -18.68 -14.74 7.05
N PHE A 12 -19.95 -14.38 7.23
CA PHE A 12 -20.46 -13.08 6.76
C PHE A 12 -19.76 -11.91 7.45
N VAL A 13 -19.65 -11.97 8.79
CA VAL A 13 -18.98 -10.92 9.59
C VAL A 13 -17.51 -10.83 9.21
N ALA A 14 -16.81 -11.96 9.04
CA ALA A 14 -15.42 -11.97 8.60
C ALA A 14 -15.23 -11.27 7.25
N GLY A 15 -16.05 -11.63 6.26
CA GLY A 15 -16.01 -11.00 4.94
C GLY A 15 -16.29 -9.50 5.00
N LEU A 16 -17.29 -9.10 5.79
CA LEU A 16 -17.66 -7.70 5.96
C LEU A 16 -16.50 -6.90 6.57
N LEU A 17 -15.91 -7.38 7.66
CA LEU A 17 -14.79 -6.68 8.34
C LEU A 17 -13.55 -6.60 7.45
N GLY A 18 -13.19 -7.69 6.76
CA GLY A 18 -12.11 -7.67 5.77
C GLY A 18 -12.42 -6.71 4.61
N GLY A 19 -13.67 -6.73 4.13
CA GLY A 19 -14.14 -5.83 3.08
C GLY A 19 -14.03 -4.35 3.45
N LEU A 20 -14.29 -3.99 4.71
CA LEU A 20 -14.14 -2.61 5.21
C LEU A 20 -12.68 -2.12 5.13
N ILE A 21 -11.72 -2.97 5.52
CA ILE A 21 -10.29 -2.65 5.34
C ILE A 21 -9.97 -2.50 3.85
N GLY A 22 -10.45 -3.46 3.04
CA GLY A 22 -10.25 -3.43 1.60
C GLY A 22 -10.86 -2.20 0.92
N PHE A 23 -11.98 -1.68 1.44
CA PHE A 23 -12.61 -0.47 0.93
C PHE A 23 -11.70 0.76 1.09
N GLU A 24 -11.08 0.92 2.25
CA GLU A 24 -10.08 1.97 2.47
C GLU A 24 -8.90 1.81 1.49
N ARG A 25 -8.43 0.57 1.27
CA ARG A 25 -7.34 0.29 0.34
C ARG A 25 -7.70 0.61 -1.12
N GLU A 26 -8.88 0.22 -1.55
CA GLU A 26 -9.38 0.50 -2.91
C GLU A 26 -9.60 2.01 -3.12
N PHE A 27 -10.18 2.69 -2.13
CA PHE A 27 -10.36 4.14 -2.17
C PHE A 27 -9.03 4.90 -2.30
N ARG A 28 -7.94 4.32 -1.77
CA ARG A 28 -6.57 4.85 -1.88
C ARG A 28 -5.78 4.32 -3.09
N ALA A 29 -6.44 3.63 -4.03
CA ALA A 29 -5.81 3.03 -5.21
C ALA A 29 -4.59 2.16 -4.86
N LYS A 30 -4.73 1.28 -3.83
CA LYS A 30 -3.70 0.31 -3.42
C LYS A 30 -3.88 -1.01 -4.17
N GLU A 31 -2.84 -1.83 -4.16
CA GLU A 31 -2.70 -3.04 -4.97
C GLU A 31 -3.78 -4.10 -4.70
N ALA A 32 -4.28 -4.20 -3.46
CA ALA A 32 -5.38 -5.09 -3.08
C ALA A 32 -6.53 -4.29 -2.45
N GLY A 33 -7.72 -4.41 -3.00
CA GLY A 33 -8.94 -3.71 -2.60
C GLY A 33 -9.95 -4.57 -1.85
N VAL A 34 -11.24 -4.19 -1.95
CA VAL A 34 -12.38 -4.81 -1.26
C VAL A 34 -12.45 -6.31 -1.50
N ARG A 35 -12.41 -6.72 -2.77
CA ARG A 35 -12.57 -8.14 -3.15
C ARG A 35 -11.52 -9.02 -2.50
N THR A 36 -10.27 -8.59 -2.54
CA THR A 36 -9.14 -9.38 -2.02
C THR A 36 -9.22 -9.53 -0.52
N HIS A 37 -9.43 -8.43 0.22
CA HIS A 37 -9.54 -8.45 1.67
C HIS A 37 -10.76 -9.22 2.15
N PHE A 38 -11.92 -9.07 1.47
CA PHE A 38 -13.14 -9.82 1.76
C PHE A 38 -12.90 -11.33 1.64
N ILE A 39 -12.34 -11.79 0.50
CA ILE A 39 -12.12 -13.22 0.25
C ILE A 39 -11.07 -13.80 1.21
N VAL A 40 -10.01 -13.05 1.52
CA VAL A 40 -8.98 -13.49 2.48
C VAL A 40 -9.59 -13.68 3.88
N ALA A 41 -10.35 -12.71 4.37
CA ALA A 41 -10.98 -12.81 5.69
C ALA A 41 -12.04 -13.90 5.75
N LEU A 42 -12.89 -14.03 4.71
CA LEU A 42 -13.89 -15.09 4.60
C LEU A 42 -13.24 -16.46 4.55
N GLY A 43 -12.21 -16.65 3.71
CA GLY A 43 -11.48 -17.91 3.60
C GLY A 43 -10.79 -18.30 4.91
N SER A 44 -10.17 -17.34 5.59
CA SER A 44 -9.54 -17.56 6.90
C SER A 44 -10.57 -17.99 7.97
N SER A 45 -11.75 -17.34 7.98
CA SER A 45 -12.87 -17.73 8.86
C SER A 45 -13.36 -19.15 8.57
N LEU A 46 -13.49 -19.51 7.29
CA LEU A 46 -13.87 -20.86 6.88
C LEU A 46 -12.86 -21.90 7.35
N PHE A 47 -11.55 -21.65 7.16
CA PHE A 47 -10.51 -22.56 7.65
C PHE A 47 -10.55 -22.71 9.17
N MET A 48 -10.84 -21.65 9.92
CA MET A 48 -10.99 -21.71 11.37
C MET A 48 -12.21 -22.54 11.78
N ILE A 49 -13.34 -22.38 11.12
CA ILE A 49 -14.56 -23.18 11.35
C ILE A 49 -14.27 -24.67 11.06
N ILE A 50 -13.63 -24.97 9.93
CA ILE A 50 -13.22 -26.34 9.58
C ILE A 50 -12.31 -26.91 10.67
N SER A 51 -11.34 -26.12 11.13
CA SER A 51 -10.40 -26.52 12.18
C SER A 51 -11.11 -26.89 13.49
N GLN A 52 -12.14 -26.14 13.86
CA GLN A 52 -12.86 -26.34 15.11
C GLN A 52 -13.93 -27.48 15.05
N PHE A 53 -14.59 -27.62 13.91
CA PHE A 53 -15.82 -28.43 13.85
C PHE A 53 -15.76 -29.64 12.91
N ALA A 54 -14.81 -29.72 11.98
CA ALA A 54 -14.79 -30.79 10.99
C ALA A 54 -14.04 -32.04 11.47
N PHE A 55 -13.19 -31.94 12.49
CA PHE A 55 -12.38 -33.05 12.97
C PHE A 55 -12.86 -33.52 14.35
N SER A 56 -13.22 -34.81 14.46
CA SER A 56 -13.63 -35.46 15.71
C SER A 56 -12.43 -36.18 16.35
N GLY A 57 -12.29 -36.08 17.68
CA GLY A 57 -11.21 -36.73 18.45
C GLY A 57 -10.23 -35.73 19.07
N GLN A 58 -9.11 -36.26 19.58
CA GLN A 58 -8.04 -35.42 20.17
C GLN A 58 -7.11 -34.84 19.09
N PHE A 59 -7.61 -33.95 18.27
CA PHE A 59 -6.82 -33.24 17.27
C PHE A 59 -6.50 -31.84 17.74
N ASP A 60 -5.31 -31.35 17.37
CA ASP A 60 -4.92 -29.98 17.60
C ASP A 60 -5.61 -29.04 16.59
N HIS A 61 -6.66 -28.39 17.06
CA HIS A 61 -7.41 -27.40 16.26
C HIS A 61 -6.59 -26.18 15.80
N ALA A 62 -5.41 -25.93 16.40
CA ALA A 62 -4.55 -24.84 15.99
C ALA A 62 -3.80 -25.12 14.67
N ARG A 63 -3.69 -26.38 14.23
CA ARG A 63 -2.86 -26.74 13.07
C ARG A 63 -3.35 -26.11 11.76
N VAL A 64 -4.65 -26.12 11.49
CA VAL A 64 -5.20 -25.51 10.26
C VAL A 64 -5.09 -24.01 10.33
N ALA A 65 -5.37 -23.41 11.49
CA ALA A 65 -5.20 -21.97 11.69
C ALA A 65 -3.74 -21.51 11.51
N ALA A 66 -2.78 -22.31 11.99
CA ALA A 66 -1.35 -22.04 11.79
C ALA A 66 -0.96 -22.03 10.30
N GLN A 67 -1.57 -22.91 9.48
CA GLN A 67 -1.33 -22.91 8.03
C GLN A 67 -1.89 -21.69 7.33
N VAL A 68 -2.99 -21.10 7.82
CA VAL A 68 -3.49 -19.81 7.30
C VAL A 68 -2.47 -18.72 7.55
N VAL A 69 -1.91 -18.62 8.76
CA VAL A 69 -0.89 -17.61 9.11
C VAL A 69 0.36 -17.75 8.25
N SER A 70 0.79 -18.97 7.98
CA SER A 70 1.92 -19.24 7.09
C SER A 70 1.57 -18.96 5.62
N GLY A 71 0.41 -19.45 5.16
CA GLY A 71 -0.03 -19.37 3.76
C GLY A 71 -0.30 -17.95 3.27
N ILE A 72 -0.81 -17.06 4.13
CA ILE A 72 -1.07 -15.68 3.76
C ILE A 72 0.21 -14.93 3.40
N GLY A 73 1.36 -15.37 3.91
CA GLY A 73 2.67 -14.81 3.56
C GLY A 73 2.98 -14.90 2.06
N PHE A 74 2.56 -15.99 1.40
CA PHE A 74 2.70 -16.16 -0.05
C PHE A 74 1.86 -15.14 -0.84
N ILE A 75 0.60 -14.94 -0.44
CA ILE A 75 -0.29 -13.95 -1.05
C ILE A 75 0.25 -12.54 -0.79
N GLY A 76 0.70 -12.27 0.44
CA GLY A 76 1.32 -11.00 0.82
C GLY A 76 2.56 -10.68 -0.01
N ALA A 77 3.43 -11.66 -0.21
CA ALA A 77 4.60 -11.49 -1.06
C ALA A 77 4.24 -11.18 -2.52
N GLY A 78 3.14 -11.78 -3.03
CA GLY A 78 2.64 -11.56 -4.38
C GLY A 78 2.17 -10.15 -4.68
N VAL A 79 1.86 -9.33 -3.67
CA VAL A 79 1.46 -7.92 -3.85
C VAL A 79 2.61 -6.94 -3.66
N ILE A 80 3.80 -7.41 -3.25
CA ILE A 80 4.98 -6.57 -3.11
C ILE A 80 5.70 -6.49 -4.45
N ILE A 81 5.79 -5.27 -4.98
CA ILE A 81 6.40 -4.99 -6.29
C ILE A 81 7.67 -4.18 -6.08
N PHE A 82 8.77 -4.69 -6.63
CA PHE A 82 10.04 -3.97 -6.69
C PHE A 82 10.26 -3.46 -8.11
N GLN A 83 10.26 -2.14 -8.29
CA GLN A 83 10.45 -1.53 -9.59
C GLN A 83 11.29 -0.25 -9.48
N LYS A 84 12.34 -0.13 -10.30
CA LYS A 84 13.20 1.08 -10.37
C LYS A 84 13.65 1.60 -8.99
N ASN A 85 14.16 0.68 -8.14
CA ASN A 85 14.59 0.97 -6.76
C ASN A 85 13.49 1.43 -5.79
N VAL A 86 12.22 1.28 -6.16
CA VAL A 86 11.07 1.57 -5.27
C VAL A 86 10.35 0.28 -4.93
N VAL A 87 10.09 0.07 -3.65
CA VAL A 87 9.28 -1.05 -3.16
C VAL A 87 7.87 -0.55 -2.87
N ARG A 88 6.87 -1.19 -3.46
CA ARG A 88 5.44 -0.91 -3.25
C ARG A 88 4.74 -2.16 -2.71
N GLY A 89 3.56 -1.98 -2.10
CA GLY A 89 2.71 -3.09 -1.67
C GLY A 89 2.99 -3.61 -0.25
N ILE A 90 4.05 -3.18 0.47
CA ILE A 90 4.37 -3.68 1.82
C ILE A 90 3.20 -3.46 2.79
N THR A 91 2.61 -2.26 2.83
CA THR A 91 1.46 -1.97 3.69
C THR A 91 0.23 -2.76 3.28
N THR A 92 0.05 -3.00 1.98
CA THR A 92 -1.03 -3.85 1.45
C THR A 92 -0.86 -5.30 1.88
N ALA A 93 0.36 -5.84 1.82
CA ALA A 93 0.68 -7.18 2.32
C ALA A 93 0.39 -7.33 3.83
N ALA A 94 0.77 -6.33 4.63
CA ALA A 94 0.45 -6.28 6.06
C ALA A 94 -1.07 -6.21 6.30
N GLY A 95 -1.82 -5.44 5.50
CA GLY A 95 -3.28 -5.36 5.55
C GLY A 95 -3.94 -6.71 5.27
N LEU A 96 -3.48 -7.46 4.28
CA LEU A 96 -3.97 -8.81 3.97
C LEU A 96 -3.67 -9.79 5.11
N TRP A 97 -2.51 -9.68 5.73
CA TRP A 97 -2.14 -10.51 6.88
C TRP A 97 -3.07 -10.25 8.08
N VAL A 98 -3.37 -9.00 8.38
CA VAL A 98 -4.35 -8.60 9.41
C VAL A 98 -5.77 -9.06 9.04
N ALA A 99 -6.19 -8.93 7.78
CA ALA A 99 -7.49 -9.40 7.33
C ALA A 99 -7.66 -10.92 7.52
N ALA A 100 -6.61 -11.70 7.28
CA ALA A 100 -6.61 -13.12 7.58
C ALA A 100 -6.74 -13.42 9.08
N ALA A 101 -6.03 -12.68 9.93
CA ALA A 101 -6.13 -12.81 11.39
C ALA A 101 -7.54 -12.45 11.90
N ILE A 102 -8.16 -11.39 11.38
CA ILE A 102 -9.56 -11.02 11.67
C ILE A 102 -10.50 -12.13 11.24
N GLY A 103 -10.26 -12.74 10.07
CA GLY A 103 -11.04 -13.89 9.62
C GLY A 103 -10.96 -15.08 10.57
N LEU A 104 -9.76 -15.44 11.02
CA LEU A 104 -9.55 -16.49 12.03
C LEU A 104 -10.29 -16.18 13.34
N ALA A 105 -10.21 -14.95 13.81
CA ALA A 105 -10.89 -14.51 15.03
C ALA A 105 -12.43 -14.57 14.89
N CYS A 106 -12.99 -14.12 13.76
CA CYS A 106 -14.42 -14.28 13.46
C CYS A 106 -14.83 -15.74 13.40
N GLY A 107 -14.04 -16.58 12.74
CA GLY A 107 -14.26 -18.02 12.66
C GLY A 107 -14.30 -18.71 14.02
N SER A 108 -13.51 -18.22 14.98
CA SER A 108 -13.56 -18.68 16.39
C SER A 108 -14.69 -18.04 17.23
N GLY A 109 -15.44 -17.09 16.68
CA GLY A 109 -16.53 -16.41 17.39
C GLY A 109 -16.09 -15.20 18.22
N MET A 110 -14.84 -14.72 18.06
CA MET A 110 -14.26 -13.57 18.79
C MET A 110 -14.59 -12.25 18.07
N TYR A 111 -15.88 -11.90 18.01
CA TYR A 111 -16.35 -10.77 17.21
C TYR A 111 -15.87 -9.40 17.72
N ASP A 112 -15.89 -9.20 19.04
CA ASP A 112 -15.45 -7.99 19.71
C ASP A 112 -13.98 -7.67 19.40
N ILE A 113 -13.11 -8.66 19.46
CA ILE A 113 -11.70 -8.56 19.10
C ILE A 113 -11.55 -8.28 17.59
N SER A 114 -12.32 -8.95 16.76
CA SER A 114 -12.31 -8.78 15.31
C SER A 114 -12.72 -7.36 14.90
N ILE A 115 -13.76 -6.83 15.52
CA ILE A 115 -14.24 -5.45 15.30
C ILE A 115 -13.18 -4.46 15.77
N ALA A 116 -12.64 -4.65 16.99
CA ALA A 116 -11.60 -3.77 17.53
C ALA A 116 -10.37 -3.76 16.62
N ALA A 117 -9.88 -4.91 16.19
CA ALA A 117 -8.74 -5.03 15.28
C ALA A 117 -9.00 -4.34 13.94
N THR A 118 -10.20 -4.48 13.38
CA THR A 118 -10.60 -3.81 12.14
C THR A 118 -10.57 -2.29 12.29
N LEU A 119 -11.17 -1.77 13.36
CA LEU A 119 -11.18 -0.33 13.63
C LEU A 119 -9.78 0.23 13.84
N MET A 120 -8.95 -0.45 14.65
CA MET A 120 -7.56 -0.06 14.87
C MET A 120 -6.75 -0.06 13.56
N THR A 121 -6.97 -1.04 12.71
CA THR A 121 -6.31 -1.12 11.40
C THR A 121 -6.69 0.06 10.51
N ILE A 122 -7.97 0.36 10.38
CA ILE A 122 -8.46 1.48 9.56
C ILE A 122 -7.93 2.81 10.12
N ILE A 123 -8.00 3.02 11.44
CA ILE A 123 -7.48 4.23 12.08
C ILE A 123 -5.97 4.37 11.81
N CYS A 124 -5.21 3.30 11.95
CA CYS A 124 -3.77 3.31 11.66
C CYS A 124 -3.48 3.71 10.20
N LEU A 125 -4.17 3.07 9.25
CA LEU A 125 -3.99 3.31 7.82
C LEU A 125 -4.33 4.77 7.46
N GLU A 126 -5.42 5.30 8.00
CA GLU A 126 -5.90 6.66 7.72
C GLU A 126 -5.01 7.72 8.39
N THR A 127 -4.62 7.50 9.64
CA THR A 127 -3.73 8.40 10.37
C THR A 127 -2.38 8.51 9.71
N MET A 128 -1.78 7.38 9.31
CA MET A 128 -0.50 7.36 8.60
C MET A 128 -0.58 8.06 7.26
N HIS A 129 -1.68 7.88 6.53
CA HIS A 129 -1.90 8.61 5.28
C HIS A 129 -1.95 10.14 5.50
N PHE A 130 -2.68 10.59 6.52
CA PHE A 130 -2.79 12.01 6.86
C PHE A 130 -1.43 12.61 7.24
N ILE A 131 -0.65 11.91 8.09
CA ILE A 131 0.67 12.35 8.53
C ILE A 131 1.64 12.41 7.32
N THR A 132 1.69 11.35 6.53
CA THR A 132 2.60 11.28 5.36
C THR A 132 2.26 12.33 4.32
N ARG A 133 0.98 12.60 4.09
CA ARG A 133 0.55 13.67 3.18
C ARG A 133 0.94 15.06 3.66
N LYS A 134 0.96 15.29 4.97
CA LYS A 134 1.25 16.61 5.56
C LYS A 134 2.76 16.88 5.69
N ILE A 135 3.56 15.84 5.91
CA ILE A 135 5.00 15.93 6.23
C ILE A 135 5.85 15.39 5.07
N GLY A 136 5.26 14.55 4.20
CA GLY A 136 6.00 13.84 3.16
C GLY A 136 6.62 14.75 2.10
N GLU A 137 7.90 14.55 1.86
CA GLU A 137 8.59 15.06 0.68
C GLU A 137 8.26 14.15 -0.52
N LYS A 138 8.09 14.73 -1.67
CA LYS A 138 7.96 14.01 -2.94
C LYS A 138 9.17 14.28 -3.80
N VAL A 139 9.67 13.21 -4.40
CA VAL A 139 10.68 13.31 -5.47
C VAL A 139 9.92 13.18 -6.78
N PHE A 140 10.08 14.13 -7.67
CA PHE A 140 9.56 14.10 -9.03
C PHE A 140 10.71 14.26 -10.01
N SER A 141 10.53 13.69 -11.20
CA SER A 141 11.55 13.69 -12.24
C SER A 141 11.26 14.79 -13.26
N VAL A 142 12.24 15.62 -13.54
CA VAL A 142 12.21 16.61 -14.60
C VAL A 142 13.14 16.13 -15.71
N SER A 143 12.58 15.72 -16.83
CA SER A 143 13.33 15.26 -18.00
C SER A 143 13.48 16.43 -18.97
N ILE A 144 14.71 16.74 -19.33
CA ILE A 144 15.06 17.84 -20.25
C ILE A 144 15.76 17.23 -21.47
N THR A 145 15.25 17.50 -22.65
CA THR A 145 15.86 17.08 -23.91
C THR A 145 16.93 18.07 -24.30
N GLU A 146 18.08 17.98 -23.68
CA GLU A 146 19.28 18.77 -23.95
C GLU A 146 20.50 17.87 -23.82
N THR A 147 21.41 17.96 -24.76
CA THR A 147 22.61 17.11 -24.84
C THR A 147 23.92 17.86 -24.58
N ASP A 148 23.89 19.19 -24.56
CA ASP A 148 25.08 19.96 -24.27
C ASP A 148 25.41 19.94 -22.77
N PRO A 149 26.57 19.37 -22.37
CA PRO A 149 26.97 19.29 -20.98
C PRO A 149 27.11 20.62 -20.28
N GLU A 150 27.53 21.69 -21.00
CA GLU A 150 27.72 23.02 -20.41
C GLU A 150 26.36 23.62 -20.03
N VAL A 151 25.35 23.44 -20.87
CA VAL A 151 23.97 23.87 -20.61
C VAL A 151 23.40 23.12 -19.41
N LEU A 152 23.61 21.81 -19.32
CA LEU A 152 23.12 21.00 -18.22
C LEU A 152 23.73 21.38 -16.87
N VAL A 153 25.04 21.65 -16.84
CA VAL A 153 25.73 22.10 -15.63
C VAL A 153 25.23 23.47 -15.20
N SER A 154 25.10 24.43 -16.13
CA SER A 154 24.57 25.75 -15.85
C SER A 154 23.14 25.74 -15.32
N LEU A 155 22.32 24.80 -15.83
CA LEU A 155 20.96 24.56 -15.37
C LEU A 155 20.93 23.99 -13.94
N ALA A 156 21.78 23.02 -13.63
CA ALA A 156 21.89 22.46 -12.29
C ALA A 156 22.32 23.54 -11.27
N GLU A 157 23.26 24.42 -11.63
CA GLU A 157 23.63 25.56 -10.80
C GLU A 157 22.49 26.57 -10.64
N THR A 158 21.73 26.81 -11.69
CA THR A 158 20.58 27.73 -11.67
C THR A 158 19.48 27.18 -10.77
N PHE A 159 19.20 25.88 -10.82
CA PHE A 159 18.28 25.21 -9.90
C PHE A 159 18.74 25.37 -8.46
N LYS A 160 20.00 25.09 -8.18
CA LYS A 160 20.58 25.23 -6.84
C LYS A 160 20.53 26.67 -6.32
N LYS A 161 20.93 27.66 -7.13
CA LYS A 161 20.84 29.08 -6.78
C LYS A 161 19.40 29.57 -6.56
N SER A 162 18.46 28.93 -7.25
CA SER A 162 17.02 29.21 -7.12
C SER A 162 16.34 28.48 -5.97
N GLY A 163 17.08 27.73 -5.15
CA GLY A 163 16.53 26.97 -4.01
C GLY A 163 15.69 25.75 -4.42
N VAL A 164 15.99 25.20 -5.61
CA VAL A 164 15.46 23.91 -6.05
C VAL A 164 16.39 22.81 -5.57
N ASP A 165 15.91 21.92 -4.71
CA ASP A 165 16.71 20.82 -4.16
C ASP A 165 16.78 19.67 -5.16
N VAL A 166 17.93 19.52 -5.82
CA VAL A 166 18.22 18.47 -6.80
C VAL A 166 18.88 17.31 -6.08
N ASP A 167 18.16 16.20 -5.95
CA ASP A 167 18.62 14.98 -5.28
C ASP A 167 19.64 14.20 -6.13
N SER A 168 19.36 14.06 -7.41
CA SER A 168 20.26 13.42 -8.37
C SER A 168 20.04 13.91 -9.80
N MET A 169 21.07 13.75 -10.63
CA MET A 169 21.02 13.99 -12.07
C MET A 169 21.54 12.77 -12.80
N ALA A 170 20.80 12.32 -13.80
CA ALA A 170 21.20 11.21 -14.67
C ALA A 170 21.02 11.61 -16.14
N ILE A 171 21.93 11.19 -16.99
CA ILE A 171 21.80 11.36 -18.45
C ILE A 171 21.51 9.98 -19.05
N THR A 172 20.34 9.85 -19.70
CA THR A 172 19.90 8.60 -20.31
C THR A 172 19.32 8.88 -21.69
N GLU A 173 19.84 8.21 -22.71
CA GLU A 173 19.32 8.30 -24.09
C GLU A 173 19.23 9.75 -24.64
N GLY A 174 20.22 10.59 -24.32
CA GLY A 174 20.23 11.99 -24.80
C GLY A 174 19.26 12.93 -24.07
N ARG A 175 18.75 12.50 -22.90
CA ARG A 175 17.91 13.31 -22.00
C ARG A 175 18.57 13.42 -20.64
N ALA A 176 18.56 14.61 -20.08
CA ALA A 176 18.94 14.82 -18.69
C ALA A 176 17.72 14.68 -17.80
N VAL A 177 17.80 13.79 -16.80
CA VAL A 177 16.74 13.56 -15.81
C VAL A 177 17.23 14.09 -14.47
N PHE A 178 16.60 15.17 -13.99
CA PHE A 178 16.82 15.71 -12.67
C PHE A 178 15.77 15.15 -11.71
N GLN A 179 16.22 14.55 -10.61
CA GLN A 179 15.33 14.20 -9.51
C GLN A 179 15.31 15.35 -8.51
N ILE A 180 14.14 15.94 -8.35
CA ILE A 180 13.95 17.12 -7.52
C ILE A 180 13.09 16.75 -6.33
N ARG A 181 13.56 17.10 -5.13
CA ARG A 181 12.87 16.89 -3.87
C ARG A 181 12.07 18.13 -3.49
N SER A 182 10.81 17.94 -3.11
CA SER A 182 9.96 19.05 -2.67
C SER A 182 8.89 18.61 -1.68
N HIS A 183 8.54 19.51 -0.76
CA HIS A 183 7.34 19.34 0.04
C HIS A 183 6.08 19.48 -0.82
N GLN A 184 5.08 18.65 -0.55
CA GLN A 184 3.84 18.62 -1.34
C GLN A 184 3.12 19.98 -1.41
N LYS A 185 3.30 20.84 -0.40
CA LYS A 185 2.73 22.20 -0.38
C LYS A 185 3.37 23.13 -1.40
N ASP A 186 4.65 22.91 -1.69
CA ASP A 186 5.46 23.81 -2.53
C ASP A 186 5.55 23.32 -3.98
N TYR A 187 5.00 22.13 -4.28
CA TYR A 187 5.08 21.49 -5.59
C TYR A 187 4.66 22.41 -6.75
N LEU A 188 3.47 23.02 -6.66
CA LEU A 188 2.96 23.86 -7.75
C LEU A 188 3.79 25.14 -7.96
N SER A 189 4.29 25.73 -6.87
CA SER A 189 5.16 26.91 -6.94
C SER A 189 6.50 26.56 -7.56
N LEU A 190 7.02 25.38 -7.23
CA LEU A 190 8.28 24.85 -7.70
C LEU A 190 8.20 24.43 -9.17
N VAL A 191 7.12 23.79 -9.61
CA VAL A 191 6.85 23.49 -11.02
C VAL A 191 6.79 24.76 -11.85
N LYS A 192 6.06 25.79 -11.41
CA LYS A 192 6.03 27.10 -12.09
C LYS A 192 7.42 27.71 -12.21
N LYS A 193 8.22 27.63 -11.14
CA LYS A 193 9.57 28.14 -11.12
C LYS A 193 10.49 27.41 -12.11
N ILE A 194 10.42 26.06 -12.13
CA ILE A 194 11.17 25.24 -13.08
C ILE A 194 10.78 25.60 -14.52
N LEU A 195 9.49 25.64 -14.84
CA LEU A 195 9.02 26.00 -16.18
C LEU A 195 9.44 27.43 -16.60
N THR A 196 9.60 28.34 -15.65
CA THR A 196 10.10 29.68 -15.92
C THR A 196 11.61 29.68 -16.21
N LEU A 197 12.37 28.84 -15.50
CA LEU A 197 13.82 28.71 -15.66
C LEU A 197 14.21 27.92 -16.93
N THR A 198 13.31 27.09 -17.44
CA THR A 198 13.54 26.22 -18.61
C THR A 198 12.70 26.62 -19.82
N LYS A 199 12.36 27.90 -19.95
CA LYS A 199 11.40 28.39 -20.96
C LYS A 199 11.75 28.01 -22.41
N ASP A 200 13.04 27.92 -22.72
CA ASP A 200 13.56 27.63 -24.06
C ASP A 200 13.88 26.15 -24.29
N LEU A 201 13.57 25.28 -23.33
CA LEU A 201 13.90 23.86 -23.36
C LEU A 201 12.63 22.98 -23.38
N LYS A 202 12.72 21.83 -24.01
CA LYS A 202 11.65 20.81 -23.95
C LYS A 202 11.74 20.07 -22.62
N VAL A 203 10.76 20.33 -21.74
CA VAL A 203 10.69 19.79 -20.39
C VAL A 203 9.49 18.89 -20.24
N GLU A 204 9.70 17.71 -19.71
CA GLU A 204 8.66 16.77 -19.31
C GLU A 204 8.78 16.52 -17.79
N ILE A 205 7.70 16.72 -17.04
CA ILE A 205 7.66 16.52 -15.58
C ILE A 205 6.82 15.29 -15.29
N VAL A 206 7.41 14.28 -14.63
CA VAL A 206 6.78 12.99 -14.29
C VAL A 206 6.83 12.73 -12.78
#